data_2c4bb158922f053fadfa57172de01124
#
_entry.id   2c4bb158922f053fadfa57172de01124
#
_cell.length_a   1.000
_cell.length_b   1.000
_cell.length_c   1.000
_cell.angle_alpha   90.00
_cell.angle_beta   90.00
_cell.angle_gamma   90.00
#
_symmetry.space_group_name_H-M   'P 1'
#
loop_
_entity.id
_entity.type
_entity.pdbx_description
1 polymer ?
#
loop_
_entity_poly.entity_id
_entity_poly.type
_entity_poly.pdbx_seq_one_letter_code
_entity_poly.pdbx_strand_id
1 'polypeptide(L)'
;MALGIYFVHEGFTPEKYGSAIKQLEETGAGKPKGRTHHYALESNGEIHVFDIWESQEDFDAFGPTLMPILTELGVGLKEPMVATVHNVIEG
;
A
#
# COMPACT_ATOMS: atom_id res chain seq x y z
N MET A 1 10.68 -6.39 14.23
CA MET A 1 11.44 -5.75 13.17
C MET A 1 10.50 -5.22 12.10
N ALA A 2 10.84 -4.09 11.50
CA ALA A 2 10.02 -3.51 10.45
C ALA A 2 10.07 -4.33 9.16
N LEU A 3 8.96 -4.31 8.44
CA LEU A 3 8.84 -4.97 7.14
C LEU A 3 8.70 -3.92 6.04
N GLY A 4 9.38 -4.14 4.92
CA GLY A 4 9.15 -3.39 3.70
C GLY A 4 8.22 -4.20 2.81
N ILE A 5 7.18 -3.55 2.29
CA ILE A 5 6.19 -4.20 1.45
C ILE A 5 6.06 -3.42 0.16
N TYR A 6 6.35 -4.08 -0.96
CA TYR A 6 6.34 -3.46 -2.27
C TYR A 6 5.23 -4.06 -3.13
N PHE A 7 4.35 -3.19 -3.60
CA PHE A 7 3.21 -3.58 -4.41
C PHE A 7 3.37 -3.08 -5.84
N VAL A 8 3.15 -3.99 -6.80
CA VAL A 8 2.99 -3.63 -8.20
C VAL A 8 1.72 -4.33 -8.70
N HIS A 9 0.64 -3.58 -8.79
CA HIS A 9 -0.65 -4.11 -9.25
C HIS A 9 -0.91 -3.70 -10.69
N GLU A 10 -1.60 -4.55 -11.46
CA GLU A 10 -1.96 -4.22 -12.83
C GLU A 10 -3.08 -3.18 -12.88
N GLY A 11 -2.91 -2.19 -13.76
CA GLY A 11 -3.95 -1.18 -13.96
C GLY A 11 -4.12 -0.22 -12.79
N PHE A 12 -3.13 -0.12 -11.93
CA PHE A 12 -3.20 0.80 -10.81
C PHE A 12 -2.71 2.17 -11.26
N THR A 13 -3.64 2.94 -11.83
CA THR A 13 -3.34 4.26 -12.39
C THR A 13 -3.32 5.33 -11.29
N PRO A 14 -2.73 6.53 -11.55
CA PRO A 14 -2.80 7.63 -10.61
C PRO A 14 -4.23 7.98 -10.19
N GLU A 15 -5.19 7.90 -11.12
CA GLU A 15 -6.59 8.19 -10.82
C GLU A 15 -7.18 7.17 -9.84
N LYS A 16 -6.90 5.89 -10.07
CA LYS A 16 -7.37 4.82 -9.18
C LYS A 16 -6.70 4.93 -7.81
N TYR A 17 -5.42 5.27 -7.79
CA TYR A 17 -4.71 5.49 -6.53
C TYR A 17 -5.36 6.63 -5.74
N GLY A 18 -5.64 7.76 -6.39
CA GLY A 18 -6.30 8.89 -5.74
C GLY A 18 -7.68 8.50 -5.18
N SER A 19 -8.45 7.72 -5.94
CA SER A 19 -9.75 7.23 -5.48
C SER A 19 -9.62 6.32 -4.27
N ALA A 20 -8.62 5.42 -4.27
CA ALA A 20 -8.39 4.51 -3.15
C ALA A 20 -8.03 5.29 -1.88
N ILE A 21 -7.13 6.26 -2.00
CA ILE A 21 -6.71 7.08 -0.87
C ILE A 21 -7.90 7.86 -0.31
N LYS A 22 -8.71 8.45 -1.19
CA LYS A 22 -9.90 9.19 -0.77
C LYS A 22 -10.88 8.31 -0.01
N GLN A 23 -11.15 7.10 -0.50
CA GLN A 23 -12.06 6.17 0.16
C GLN A 23 -11.52 5.74 1.53
N LEU A 24 -10.21 5.49 1.63
CA LEU A 24 -9.60 5.15 2.90
C LEU A 24 -9.72 6.29 3.91
N GLU A 25 -9.48 7.53 3.47
CA GLU A 25 -9.61 8.68 4.35
C GLU A 25 -11.04 8.90 4.80
N GLU A 26 -12.01 8.74 3.90
CA GLU A 26 -13.43 8.89 4.22
C GLU A 26 -13.93 7.88 5.25
N THR A 27 -13.34 6.69 5.27
CA THR A 27 -13.71 5.64 6.23
C THR A 27 -12.85 5.67 7.50
N GLY A 28 -11.93 6.63 7.62
CA GLY A 28 -11.04 6.74 8.77
C GLY A 28 -9.85 5.80 8.73
N ALA A 29 -9.60 5.15 7.59
CA ALA A 29 -8.54 4.15 7.44
C ALA A 29 -7.31 4.69 6.70
N GLY A 30 -7.17 6.01 6.57
CA GLY A 30 -6.06 6.62 5.83
C GLY A 30 -4.71 6.49 6.52
N LYS A 31 -4.69 6.19 7.80
CA LYS A 31 -3.46 5.98 8.58
C LYS A 31 -3.59 4.69 9.38
N PRO A 32 -3.40 3.54 8.73
CA PRO A 32 -3.58 2.27 9.43
C PRO A 32 -2.53 2.06 10.50
N LYS A 33 -2.93 1.35 11.56
CA LYS A 33 -2.05 1.02 12.66
C LYS A 33 -0.85 0.23 12.15
N GLY A 34 0.33 0.62 12.55
CA GLY A 34 1.57 -0.09 12.25
C GLY A 34 2.27 0.34 10.97
N ARG A 35 1.61 1.10 10.09
CA ARG A 35 2.26 1.64 8.91
C ARG A 35 3.02 2.90 9.30
N THR A 36 4.34 2.88 9.13
CA THR A 36 5.18 4.02 9.49
C THR A 36 5.51 4.90 8.30
N HIS A 37 5.57 4.32 7.10
CA HIS A 37 5.90 5.05 5.88
C HIS A 37 5.06 4.51 4.72
N HIS A 38 4.70 5.40 3.81
CA HIS A 38 3.96 5.05 2.61
C HIS A 38 4.48 5.90 1.46
N TYR A 39 4.95 5.24 0.41
CA TYR A 39 5.44 5.90 -0.79
C TYR A 39 4.66 5.41 -1.99
N ALA A 40 4.23 6.35 -2.83
CA ALA A 40 3.62 6.02 -4.10
C ALA A 40 4.54 6.55 -5.20
N LEU A 41 4.98 5.65 -6.07
CA LEU A 41 5.86 5.99 -7.18
C LEU A 41 5.10 5.80 -8.48
N GLU A 42 5.26 6.72 -9.41
CA GLU A 42 4.64 6.58 -10.73
C GLU A 42 5.68 6.19 -11.75
N SER A 43 5.39 5.14 -12.54
CA SER A 43 6.26 4.70 -13.61
C SER A 43 5.38 4.28 -14.79
N ASN A 44 5.55 4.96 -15.92
CA ASN A 44 4.80 4.66 -17.15
C ASN A 44 3.28 4.62 -16.96
N GLY A 45 2.76 5.53 -16.14
CA GLY A 45 1.32 5.64 -15.89
C GLY A 45 0.77 4.67 -14.87
N GLU A 46 1.63 3.91 -14.21
CA GLU A 46 1.21 2.99 -13.15
C GLU A 46 1.82 3.39 -11.81
N ILE A 47 1.06 3.18 -10.75
CA ILE A 47 1.50 3.47 -9.39
C ILE A 47 2.08 2.22 -8.78
N HIS A 48 3.30 2.33 -8.26
CA HIS A 48 3.96 1.32 -7.44
C HIS A 48 3.98 1.84 -6.01
N VAL A 49 3.59 1.02 -5.06
CA VAL A 49 3.51 1.43 -3.66
C VAL A 49 4.58 0.71 -2.85
N PHE A 50 5.28 1.46 -2.02
CA PHE A 50 6.23 0.89 -1.07
C PHE A 50 5.88 1.36 0.33
N ASP A 51 5.60 0.42 1.22
CA ASP A 51 5.23 0.71 2.60
C ASP A 51 6.24 0.13 3.56
N ILE A 52 6.40 0.79 4.71
CA ILE A 52 7.10 0.22 5.85
C ILE A 52 6.09 0.02 6.96
N TRP A 53 6.02 -1.22 7.48
CA TRP A 53 5.10 -1.63 8.54
C TRP A 53 5.88 -2.14 9.74
N GLU A 54 5.33 -1.95 10.93
CA GLU A 54 5.97 -2.42 12.17
C GLU A 54 5.92 -3.94 12.29
N SER A 55 4.88 -4.58 11.77
CA SER A 55 4.72 -6.04 11.85
C SER A 55 3.88 -6.58 10.72
N GLN A 56 4.05 -7.87 10.45
CA GLN A 56 3.21 -8.60 9.49
C GLN A 56 1.74 -8.61 9.95
N GLU A 57 1.52 -8.75 11.25
CA GLU A 57 0.19 -8.77 11.82
C GLU A 57 -0.58 -7.49 11.51
N ASP A 58 0.06 -6.34 11.67
CA ASP A 58 -0.58 -5.05 11.38
C ASP A 58 -0.91 -4.92 9.90
N PHE A 59 0.00 -5.35 9.03
CA PHE A 59 -0.25 -5.33 7.60
C PHE A 59 -1.42 -6.27 7.23
N ASP A 60 -1.43 -7.48 7.78
CA ASP A 60 -2.50 -8.44 7.51
C ASP A 60 -3.87 -7.92 7.96
N ALA A 61 -3.89 -7.19 9.07
CA ALA A 61 -5.13 -6.59 9.59
C ALA A 61 -5.68 -5.51 8.66
N PHE A 62 -4.83 -4.85 7.88
CA PHE A 62 -5.25 -3.81 6.94
C PHE A 62 -5.82 -4.39 5.64
N GLY A 63 -5.43 -5.60 5.27
CA GLY A 63 -5.87 -6.25 4.04
C GLY A 63 -7.37 -6.23 3.81
N PRO A 64 -8.19 -6.68 4.78
CA PRO A 64 -9.65 -6.68 4.63
C PRO A 64 -10.27 -5.31 4.38
N THR A 65 -9.59 -4.24 4.74
CA THR A 65 -10.04 -2.87 4.47
C THR A 65 -9.62 -2.42 3.07
N LEU A 66 -8.38 -2.73 2.68
CA LEU A 66 -7.81 -2.25 1.42
C LEU A 66 -8.25 -3.06 0.19
N MET A 67 -8.25 -4.37 0.29
CA MET A 67 -8.46 -5.25 -0.87
C MET A 67 -9.81 -5.03 -1.56
N PRO A 68 -10.95 -4.88 -0.82
CA PRO A 68 -12.22 -4.62 -1.48
C PRO A 68 -12.23 -3.30 -2.27
N ILE A 69 -11.54 -2.28 -1.76
CA ILE A 69 -11.45 -0.98 -2.43
C ILE A 69 -10.73 -1.13 -3.77
N LEU A 70 -9.59 -1.79 -3.77
CA LEU A 70 -8.81 -2.00 -4.99
C LEU A 70 -9.56 -2.87 -5.99
N THR A 71 -10.21 -3.91 -5.52
CA THR A 71 -10.98 -4.81 -6.38
C THR A 71 -12.12 -4.06 -7.07
N GLU A 72 -12.84 -3.23 -6.33
CA GLU A 72 -13.93 -2.43 -6.85
C GLU A 72 -13.47 -1.43 -7.90
N LEU A 73 -12.25 -0.90 -7.74
CA LEU A 73 -11.65 0.03 -8.70
C LEU A 73 -11.11 -0.68 -9.94
N GLY A 74 -11.16 -2.01 -9.99
CA GLY A 74 -10.68 -2.76 -11.14
C GLY A 74 -9.17 -2.91 -11.19
N VAL A 75 -8.51 -2.81 -10.05
CA VAL A 75 -7.05 -3.01 -9.96
C VAL A 75 -6.76 -4.50 -9.95
N GLY A 76 -5.82 -4.92 -10.80
CA GLY A 76 -5.38 -6.33 -10.84
C GLY A 76 -4.46 -6.64 -9.67
N LEU A 77 -5.00 -7.29 -8.64
CA LEU A 77 -4.26 -7.57 -7.43
C LEU A 77 -3.18 -8.61 -7.65
N LYS A 78 -1.97 -8.32 -7.18
CA LYS A 78 -0.84 -9.22 -7.20
C LYS A 78 -0.25 -9.31 -5.80
N GLU A 79 0.40 -10.41 -5.50
CA GLU A 79 1.06 -10.57 -4.21
C GLU A 79 2.20 -9.57 -4.06
N PRO A 80 2.29 -8.86 -2.93
CA PRO A 80 3.38 -7.94 -2.70
C PRO A 80 4.68 -8.69 -2.39
N MET A 81 5.80 -8.02 -2.64
CA MET A 81 7.07 -8.49 -2.12
C MET A 81 7.16 -8.04 -0.67
N VAL A 82 7.38 -8.99 0.23
CA VAL A 82 7.50 -8.71 1.67
C VAL A 82 8.90 -9.10 2.12
N ALA A 83 9.62 -8.16 2.73
CA ALA A 83 10.97 -8.42 3.21
C ALA A 83 11.25 -7.63 4.47
N THR A 84 12.18 -8.11 5.28
CA THR A 84 12.60 -7.39 6.48
C THR A 84 13.41 -6.16 6.09
N VAL A 85 13.12 -5.03 6.71
CA VAL A 85 13.92 -3.83 6.50
C VAL A 85 15.29 -4.04 7.13
N HIS A 86 16.32 -3.98 6.30
CA HIS A 86 17.70 -4.19 6.75
C HIS A 86 18.32 -2.89 7.27
N ASN A 87 18.04 -1.79 6.59
CA ASN A 87 18.61 -0.49 6.95
C ASN A 87 17.75 0.64 6.39
N VAL A 88 17.68 1.74 7.12
CA VAL A 88 17.00 2.96 6.67
C VAL A 88 17.97 4.13 6.89
N ILE A 89 18.17 4.91 5.85
CA ILE A 89 18.95 6.13 5.93
C ILE A 89 18.06 7.26 5.41
N GLU A 90 17.91 8.29 6.22
CA GLU A 90 17.09 9.44 5.85
C GLU A 90 17.97 10.53 5.24
N GLY A 91 18.02 10.57 3.92
CA GLY A 91 18.77 11.59 3.21
C GLY A 91 20.27 11.44 3.08
#